data_aa8a2897518b5aa3d961e51ea6104f27
#
_entry.id   aa8a2897518b5aa3d961e51ea6104f27
#
_cell.length_a   1.000
_cell.length_b   1.000
_cell.length_c   1.000
_cell.angle_alpha   90.00
_cell.angle_beta   90.00
_cell.angle_gamma   90.00
#
_symmetry.space_group_name_H-M   'P 1'
#
loop_
_entity.id
_entity.type
_entity.pdbx_description
1 polymer ?
#
loop_
_entity_poly.entity_id
_entity_poly.type
_entity_poly.pdbx_seq_one_letter_code
_entity_poly.pdbx_strand_id
1 'polypeptide(L)'
;MPVFIGSEVYIPYTALDGLSMVTYSFDPAKELLCVYNAGGYLTFDLANKRTYDENSTVYPSYARYINDTVYIPVDTTCDKFGFYHSVSILSMLAPMVRIHEGELVGTDLDYTSRLYSLFTTTYNEFIDANDLPVDYAEYTPDTQTAYMIFYGAGASDAKALMEALGSLKACFMLTGDEILSCGDYVRQAAARGHSIGFALDPLSDISLTQQYNSANSALELECGLVSRIASVIGGSDSLTDEQAEELRALGLRIWDHTADAGSLDDDELKICKSSDCADVFAFVTNEQTPARISLLTERDELSFAPVFDWTFPINRAQIY
;
A
#
# COMPACT_ATOMS: atom_id res chain seq x y z
N MET A 1 14.21 7.15 12.06
CA MET A 1 13.82 6.86 10.67
C MET A 1 14.50 5.57 10.26
N PRO A 2 13.89 4.70 9.45
CA PRO A 2 14.55 3.50 8.94
C PRO A 2 15.69 3.86 7.97
N VAL A 3 16.71 3.01 7.93
CA VAL A 3 17.87 3.15 7.02
C VAL A 3 18.11 1.80 6.34
N PHE A 4 18.43 1.83 5.06
CA PHE A 4 18.71 0.66 4.26
C PHE A 4 20.20 0.54 4.04
N ILE A 5 20.73 -0.65 4.26
CA ILE A 5 22.15 -0.97 4.06
C ILE A 5 22.22 -2.28 3.29
N GLY A 6 22.42 -2.20 1.98
CA GLY A 6 22.20 -3.33 1.10
C GLY A 6 20.74 -3.76 1.15
N SER A 7 20.50 -5.06 1.24
CA SER A 7 19.15 -5.65 1.38
C SER A 7 18.59 -5.63 2.81
N GLU A 8 19.31 -5.10 3.78
CA GLU A 8 18.89 -5.09 5.18
C GLU A 8 18.30 -3.74 5.59
N VAL A 9 17.24 -3.80 6.40
CA VAL A 9 16.55 -2.64 6.95
C VAL A 9 16.93 -2.46 8.42
N TYR A 10 17.27 -1.25 8.80
CA TYR A 10 17.67 -0.88 10.13
C TYR A 10 16.75 0.19 10.71
N ILE A 11 16.48 0.09 12.00
CA ILE A 11 15.73 1.11 12.76
C ILE A 11 16.51 1.54 14.00
N PRO A 12 16.33 2.78 14.50
CA PRO A 12 16.88 3.14 15.80
C PRO A 12 16.32 2.20 16.86
N TYR A 13 17.17 1.71 17.77
CA TYR A 13 16.71 0.78 18.83
C TYR A 13 15.58 1.37 19.69
N THR A 14 15.54 2.71 19.82
CA THR A 14 14.48 3.42 20.54
C THR A 14 13.09 3.30 19.86
N ALA A 15 13.03 2.85 18.61
CA ALA A 15 11.75 2.53 17.98
C ALA A 15 11.00 1.38 18.68
N LEU A 16 11.71 0.58 19.47
CA LEU A 16 11.13 -0.47 20.30
C LEU A 16 10.35 0.06 21.52
N ASP A 17 10.47 1.34 21.87
CA ASP A 17 9.72 1.95 22.98
C ASP A 17 8.20 1.84 22.83
N GLY A 18 7.73 1.72 21.58
CA GLY A 18 6.31 1.51 21.28
C GLY A 18 5.79 0.11 21.50
N LEU A 19 6.66 -0.87 21.75
CA LEU A 19 6.31 -2.28 21.93
C LEU A 19 6.27 -2.66 23.41
N SER A 20 5.22 -3.37 23.81
CA SER A 20 5.01 -3.75 25.21
C SER A 20 5.72 -5.06 25.59
N MET A 21 6.05 -5.90 24.60
CA MET A 21 6.58 -7.24 24.79
C MET A 21 8.10 -7.32 24.90
N VAL A 22 8.82 -6.22 24.69
CA VAL A 22 10.29 -6.17 24.79
C VAL A 22 10.73 -4.97 25.61
N THR A 23 11.91 -5.11 26.18
CA THR A 23 12.64 -4.04 26.87
C THR A 23 14.09 -4.08 26.38
N TYR A 24 14.77 -2.98 26.49
CA TYR A 24 16.19 -2.93 26.13
C TYR A 24 17.04 -2.25 27.20
N SER A 25 18.34 -2.52 27.16
CA SER A 25 19.35 -1.87 27.96
C SER A 25 20.58 -1.59 27.11
N PHE A 26 21.03 -0.35 27.08
CA PHE A 26 22.23 0.05 26.34
C PHE A 26 23.32 0.52 27.30
N ASP A 27 24.48 -0.11 27.22
CA ASP A 27 25.71 0.29 27.94
C ASP A 27 26.68 0.93 26.93
N PRO A 28 26.72 2.26 26.82
CA PRO A 28 27.59 2.93 25.85
C PRO A 28 29.08 2.76 26.17
N ALA A 29 29.47 2.50 27.43
CA ALA A 29 30.88 2.29 27.79
C ALA A 29 31.40 0.94 27.31
N LYS A 30 30.53 -0.04 27.17
CA LYS A 30 30.85 -1.38 26.63
C LYS A 30 30.43 -1.54 25.18
N GLU A 31 29.74 -0.56 24.62
CA GLU A 31 29.12 -0.63 23.28
C GLU A 31 28.23 -1.87 23.12
N LEU A 32 27.45 -2.18 24.17
CA LEU A 32 26.54 -3.32 24.20
C LEU A 32 25.10 -2.86 24.32
N LEU A 33 24.26 -3.27 23.37
CA LEU A 33 22.82 -3.15 23.43
C LEU A 33 22.21 -4.53 23.63
N CYS A 34 21.41 -4.69 24.67
CA CYS A 34 20.65 -5.92 24.92
C CYS A 34 19.16 -5.61 24.79
N VAL A 35 18.46 -6.34 23.90
CA VAL A 35 17.00 -6.35 23.78
C VAL A 35 16.52 -7.67 24.37
N TYR A 36 15.51 -7.66 25.24
CA TYR A 36 15.09 -8.84 25.96
C TYR A 36 13.62 -8.84 26.34
N ASN A 37 13.10 -10.04 26.59
CA ASN A 37 11.79 -10.28 27.19
C ASN A 37 11.84 -11.52 28.11
N ALA A 38 10.68 -11.99 28.56
CA ALA A 38 10.59 -13.19 29.40
C ALA A 38 11.05 -14.48 28.68
N GLY A 39 11.05 -14.50 27.34
CA GLY A 39 11.39 -15.66 26.52
C GLY A 39 12.85 -15.73 26.05
N GLY A 40 13.64 -14.67 26.23
CA GLY A 40 15.03 -14.65 25.79
C GLY A 40 15.58 -13.24 25.57
N TYR A 41 16.79 -13.20 25.04
CA TYR A 41 17.43 -11.92 24.72
C TYR A 41 18.22 -11.99 23.43
N LEU A 42 18.52 -10.79 22.90
CA LEU A 42 19.39 -10.55 21.77
C LEU A 42 20.39 -9.49 22.17
N THR A 43 21.68 -9.81 22.09
CA THR A 43 22.76 -8.88 22.41
C THR A 43 23.44 -8.43 21.12
N PHE A 44 23.50 -7.13 20.94
CA PHE A 44 24.24 -6.47 19.88
C PHE A 44 25.54 -5.91 20.45
N ASP A 45 26.63 -6.54 20.10
CA ASP A 45 28.01 -6.12 20.43
C ASP A 45 28.52 -5.24 19.28
N LEU A 46 28.41 -3.92 19.46
CA LEU A 46 28.75 -2.95 18.41
C LEU A 46 30.27 -2.90 18.19
N ALA A 47 31.06 -3.05 19.26
CA ALA A 47 32.52 -3.03 19.17
C ALA A 47 33.05 -4.18 18.30
N ASN A 48 32.46 -5.37 18.45
CA ASN A 48 32.90 -6.57 17.74
C ASN A 48 32.02 -6.88 16.50
N LYS A 49 31.04 -6.03 16.20
CA LYS A 49 30.09 -6.21 15.07
C LYS A 49 29.45 -7.61 15.09
N ARG A 50 28.89 -7.98 16.21
CA ARG A 50 28.27 -9.28 16.43
C ARG A 50 26.90 -9.14 17.08
N THR A 51 26.02 -10.07 16.70
CA THR A 51 24.73 -10.24 17.34
C THR A 51 24.61 -11.69 17.80
N TYR A 52 24.21 -11.91 19.05
CA TYR A 52 24.04 -13.25 19.61
C TYR A 52 22.91 -13.29 20.65
N ASP A 53 22.35 -14.50 20.85
CA ASP A 53 21.27 -14.74 21.77
C ASP A 53 21.74 -15.48 23.06
N GLU A 54 20.80 -15.84 23.95
CA GLU A 54 21.02 -16.60 25.17
C GLU A 54 21.66 -17.97 24.94
N ASN A 55 21.51 -18.54 23.75
CA ASN A 55 22.10 -19.83 23.38
C ASN A 55 23.48 -19.68 22.71
N SER A 56 24.01 -18.45 22.67
CA SER A 56 25.21 -18.10 21.92
C SER A 56 25.12 -18.31 20.41
N THR A 57 23.90 -18.37 19.86
CA THR A 57 23.68 -18.39 18.42
C THR A 57 24.09 -17.05 17.86
N VAL A 58 24.95 -17.06 16.86
CA VAL A 58 25.44 -15.84 16.20
C VAL A 58 24.59 -15.58 14.96
N TYR A 59 24.09 -14.36 14.85
CA TYR A 59 23.28 -13.89 13.73
C TYR A 59 24.17 -13.17 12.68
N PRO A 60 23.82 -13.23 11.40
CA PRO A 60 24.63 -12.60 10.34
C PRO A 60 24.59 -11.07 10.38
N SER A 61 23.47 -10.49 10.81
CA SER A 61 23.26 -9.05 10.91
C SER A 61 23.66 -8.52 12.28
N TYR A 62 24.22 -7.33 12.34
CA TYR A 62 24.68 -6.70 13.58
C TYR A 62 24.26 -5.23 13.66
N ALA A 63 24.08 -4.72 14.89
CA ALA A 63 23.74 -3.31 15.10
C ALA A 63 24.87 -2.36 14.68
N ARG A 64 24.52 -1.17 14.26
CA ARG A 64 25.44 -0.16 13.73
C ARG A 64 25.19 1.20 14.36
N TYR A 65 26.26 2.00 14.51
CA TYR A 65 26.12 3.43 14.72
C TYR A 65 25.84 4.13 13.39
N ILE A 66 24.80 4.94 13.38
CA ILE A 66 24.48 5.88 12.30
C ILE A 66 24.26 7.23 12.98
N ASN A 67 25.18 8.15 12.80
CA ASN A 67 25.15 9.50 13.41
C ASN A 67 24.83 9.46 14.91
N ASP A 68 25.70 8.84 15.67
CA ASP A 68 25.61 8.69 17.14
C ASP A 68 24.39 7.94 17.66
N THR A 69 23.56 7.42 16.78
CA THR A 69 22.39 6.59 17.14
C THR A 69 22.67 5.14 16.80
N VAL A 70 22.33 4.23 17.71
CA VAL A 70 22.41 2.79 17.44
C VAL A 70 21.20 2.32 16.65
N TYR A 71 21.48 1.71 15.52
CA TYR A 71 20.49 1.10 14.65
C TYR A 71 20.58 -0.42 14.70
N ILE A 72 19.46 -1.09 14.77
CA ILE A 72 19.32 -2.54 14.85
C ILE A 72 18.64 -3.11 13.58
N PRO A 73 19.06 -4.30 13.13
CA PRO A 73 18.42 -4.95 11.98
C PRO A 73 16.99 -5.39 12.33
N VAL A 74 16.04 -5.03 11.46
CA VAL A 74 14.60 -5.28 11.67
C VAL A 74 14.31 -6.78 11.67
N ASP A 75 14.70 -7.49 10.62
CA ASP A 75 14.39 -8.91 10.44
C ASP A 75 14.90 -9.75 11.62
N THR A 76 16.20 -9.63 11.92
CA THR A 76 16.81 -10.36 13.04
C THR A 76 16.11 -10.09 14.37
N THR A 77 15.72 -8.83 14.62
CA THR A 77 15.04 -8.47 15.87
C THR A 77 13.61 -8.97 15.90
N CYS A 78 12.87 -8.80 14.82
CA CYS A 78 11.47 -9.24 14.74
C CYS A 78 11.35 -10.77 14.80
N ASP A 79 12.18 -11.49 14.07
CA ASP A 79 12.21 -12.96 14.09
C ASP A 79 12.51 -13.51 15.48
N LYS A 80 13.48 -12.91 16.19
CA LYS A 80 13.85 -13.36 17.54
C LYS A 80 12.72 -13.25 18.53
N PHE A 81 11.92 -12.17 18.47
CA PHE A 81 10.86 -11.91 19.43
C PHE A 81 9.46 -12.24 18.93
N GLY A 82 9.35 -12.78 17.70
CA GLY A 82 8.07 -13.17 17.12
C GLY A 82 7.17 -11.99 16.75
N PHE A 83 7.76 -10.87 16.34
CA PHE A 83 7.02 -9.73 15.85
C PHE A 83 6.71 -9.87 14.36
N TYR A 84 5.53 -9.44 13.99
CA TYR A 84 5.21 -9.20 12.59
C TYR A 84 5.81 -7.87 12.16
N HIS A 85 6.42 -7.83 11.00
CA HIS A 85 6.91 -6.59 10.44
C HIS A 85 6.62 -6.50 8.95
N SER A 86 6.57 -5.30 8.45
CA SER A 86 6.50 -5.01 7.03
C SER A 86 7.32 -3.77 6.70
N VAL A 87 7.91 -3.79 5.52
CA VAL A 87 8.69 -2.68 4.99
C VAL A 87 8.04 -2.21 3.70
N SER A 88 7.69 -0.95 3.64
CA SER A 88 7.02 -0.35 2.50
C SER A 88 7.88 0.78 1.94
N ILE A 89 8.28 0.65 0.68
CA ILE A 89 8.95 1.70 -0.08
C ILE A 89 7.99 2.13 -1.17
N LEU A 90 7.27 3.21 -0.91
CA LEU A 90 6.42 3.81 -1.92
C LEU A 90 7.24 4.80 -2.71
N SER A 91 7.19 4.73 -4.05
CA SER A 91 7.91 5.66 -4.92
C SER A 91 7.66 7.10 -4.46
N MET A 92 8.72 7.90 -4.38
CA MET A 92 8.70 9.29 -3.90
C MET A 92 8.30 9.48 -2.42
N LEU A 93 8.19 8.41 -1.62
CA LEU A 93 7.86 8.46 -0.20
C LEU A 93 9.03 8.01 0.67
N ALA A 94 9.00 8.50 1.90
CA ALA A 94 9.83 7.95 2.95
C ALA A 94 9.53 6.46 3.13
N PRO A 95 10.56 5.62 3.28
CA PRO A 95 10.34 4.23 3.63
C PRO A 95 9.68 4.14 5.00
N MET A 96 8.76 3.20 5.13
CA MET A 96 8.06 2.91 6.37
C MET A 96 8.37 1.49 6.81
N VAL A 97 8.67 1.34 8.09
CA VAL A 97 8.74 0.03 8.75
C VAL A 97 7.62 -0.04 9.77
N ARG A 98 6.76 -1.01 9.64
CA ARG A 98 5.76 -1.35 10.65
C ARG A 98 6.21 -2.57 11.43
N ILE A 99 6.12 -2.49 12.76
CA ILE A 99 6.37 -3.62 13.64
C ILE A 99 5.16 -3.76 14.56
N HIS A 100 4.69 -4.98 14.74
CA HIS A 100 3.50 -5.28 15.52
C HIS A 100 3.66 -6.55 16.35
N GLU A 101 3.12 -6.55 17.56
CA GLU A 101 3.17 -7.66 18.50
C GLU A 101 2.16 -8.80 18.20
N GLY A 102 1.33 -8.64 17.20
CA GLY A 102 0.35 -9.61 16.72
C GLY A 102 0.17 -9.44 15.21
N GLU A 103 -0.87 -10.05 14.64
CA GLU A 103 -1.14 -9.92 13.21
C GLU A 103 -1.28 -8.44 12.79
N LEU A 104 -0.69 -8.10 11.63
CA LEU A 104 -0.78 -6.77 11.07
C LEU A 104 -2.23 -6.47 10.65
N VAL A 105 -2.79 -5.40 11.21
CA VAL A 105 -4.13 -4.92 10.86
C VAL A 105 -4.00 -3.81 9.82
N GLY A 106 -4.72 -3.93 8.72
CA GLY A 106 -4.67 -3.01 7.58
C GLY A 106 -3.39 -3.17 6.74
N THR A 107 -3.38 -2.53 5.59
CA THR A 107 -2.22 -2.56 4.68
C THR A 107 -1.22 -1.45 5.00
N ASP A 108 0.01 -1.59 4.53
CA ASP A 108 1.02 -0.54 4.67
C ASP A 108 0.59 0.75 3.98
N LEU A 109 -0.13 0.61 2.87
CA LEU A 109 -0.64 1.76 2.14
C LEU A 109 -1.72 2.52 2.91
N ASP A 110 -2.56 1.85 3.70
CA ASP A 110 -3.53 2.51 4.58
C ASP A 110 -2.84 3.43 5.59
N TYR A 111 -1.72 2.97 6.15
CA TYR A 111 -0.94 3.75 7.10
C TYR A 111 -0.17 4.88 6.43
N THR A 112 0.54 4.59 5.33
CA THR A 112 1.29 5.60 4.59
C THR A 112 0.40 6.70 4.04
N SER A 113 -0.80 6.37 3.57
CA SER A 113 -1.76 7.35 3.07
C SER A 113 -2.16 8.38 4.13
N ARG A 114 -2.41 7.91 5.33
CA ARG A 114 -2.83 8.77 6.46
C ARG A 114 -1.71 9.69 6.96
N LEU A 115 -0.48 9.22 6.89
CA LEU A 115 0.67 9.86 7.50
C LEU A 115 1.66 10.43 6.45
N TYR A 116 1.23 10.46 5.19
CA TYR A 116 2.10 10.79 4.06
C TYR A 116 2.93 12.06 4.25
N SER A 117 2.26 13.18 4.51
CA SER A 117 2.94 14.46 4.62
C SER A 117 3.90 14.48 5.81
N LEU A 118 3.50 13.88 6.93
CA LEU A 118 4.34 13.78 8.11
C LEU A 118 5.61 12.96 7.83
N PHE A 119 5.45 11.77 7.24
CA PHE A 119 6.58 10.90 6.92
C PHE A 119 7.54 11.56 5.92
N THR A 120 7.01 12.14 4.84
CA THR A 120 7.84 12.75 3.80
C THR A 120 8.64 13.92 4.34
N THR A 121 8.00 14.82 5.08
CA THR A 121 8.70 15.96 5.67
C THR A 121 9.79 15.52 6.65
N THR A 122 9.42 14.67 7.61
CA THR A 122 10.35 14.19 8.64
C THR A 122 11.50 13.38 8.04
N TYR A 123 11.22 12.59 7.01
CA TYR A 123 12.26 11.79 6.34
C TYR A 123 13.24 12.64 5.56
N ASN A 124 12.76 13.61 4.78
CA ASN A 124 13.63 14.50 4.03
C ASN A 124 14.52 15.34 4.97
N GLU A 125 13.93 15.88 6.05
CA GLU A 125 14.71 16.58 7.07
C GLU A 125 15.79 15.68 7.70
N PHE A 126 15.48 14.41 7.94
CA PHE A 126 16.44 13.45 8.49
C PHE A 126 17.58 13.15 7.51
N ILE A 127 17.28 12.92 6.23
CA ILE A 127 18.28 12.64 5.19
C ILE A 127 19.19 13.87 5.00
N ASP A 128 18.61 15.06 4.86
CA ASP A 128 19.35 16.29 4.66
C ASP A 128 20.27 16.61 5.86
N ALA A 129 19.79 16.34 7.10
CA ALA A 129 20.58 16.59 8.30
C ALA A 129 21.74 15.61 8.50
N ASN A 130 21.68 14.41 7.91
CA ASN A 130 22.61 13.34 8.21
C ASN A 130 23.48 12.93 7.00
N ASP A 131 23.28 13.54 5.84
CA ASP A 131 24.02 13.24 4.60
C ASP A 131 24.08 11.70 4.33
N LEU A 132 22.97 11.03 4.53
CA LEU A 132 22.88 9.57 4.40
C LEU A 132 22.69 9.17 2.93
N PRO A 133 23.48 8.21 2.45
CA PRO A 133 23.17 7.60 1.15
C PRO A 133 21.84 6.84 1.27
N VAL A 134 20.86 7.27 0.50
CA VAL A 134 19.57 6.57 0.40
C VAL A 134 19.59 5.74 -0.86
N ASP A 135 19.94 4.49 -0.73
CA ASP A 135 19.87 3.55 -1.84
C ASP A 135 18.81 2.47 -1.55
N TYR A 136 17.60 2.70 -2.07
CA TYR A 136 16.53 1.72 -2.03
C TYR A 136 16.61 0.72 -3.19
N ALA A 137 17.53 0.91 -4.12
CA ALA A 137 17.60 0.13 -5.36
C ALA A 137 17.90 -1.36 -5.11
N GLU A 138 18.49 -1.69 -3.96
CA GLU A 138 18.78 -3.08 -3.58
C GLU A 138 17.67 -3.74 -2.77
N TYR A 139 16.69 -2.96 -2.27
CA TYR A 139 15.58 -3.55 -1.52
C TYR A 139 14.47 -3.98 -2.45
N THR A 140 14.19 -5.27 -2.48
CA THR A 140 13.03 -5.84 -3.17
C THR A 140 12.14 -6.52 -2.12
N PRO A 141 10.93 -6.02 -1.87
CA PRO A 141 10.00 -6.71 -0.98
C PRO A 141 9.64 -8.09 -1.53
N ASP A 142 9.42 -9.06 -0.65
CA ASP A 142 9.02 -10.42 -1.02
C ASP A 142 7.68 -10.43 -1.77
N THR A 143 6.79 -9.50 -1.42
CA THR A 143 5.49 -9.33 -2.08
C THR A 143 5.26 -7.88 -2.48
N GLN A 144 4.68 -7.70 -3.67
CA GLN A 144 4.27 -6.40 -4.18
C GLN A 144 2.80 -6.15 -3.89
N THR A 145 2.47 -4.96 -3.38
CA THR A 145 1.06 -4.60 -3.17
C THR A 145 0.36 -4.40 -4.51
N ALA A 146 -0.80 -5.03 -4.67
CA ALA A 146 -1.63 -4.93 -5.86
C ALA A 146 -3.06 -4.50 -5.52
N TYR A 147 -3.70 -3.81 -6.44
CA TYR A 147 -5.09 -3.37 -6.35
C TYR A 147 -5.86 -3.83 -7.58
N MET A 148 -7.12 -4.22 -7.38
CA MET A 148 -8.02 -4.55 -8.47
C MET A 148 -9.10 -3.49 -8.60
N ILE A 149 -9.25 -2.96 -9.81
CA ILE A 149 -10.27 -1.97 -10.18
C ILE A 149 -11.13 -2.57 -11.29
N PHE A 150 -12.44 -2.47 -11.15
CA PHE A 150 -13.40 -2.96 -12.12
C PHE A 150 -14.22 -1.81 -12.67
N TYR A 151 -14.21 -1.64 -13.98
CA TYR A 151 -15.04 -0.69 -14.70
C TYR A 151 -16.29 -1.36 -15.23
N GLY A 152 -17.42 -0.68 -15.08
CA GLY A 152 -18.70 -1.14 -15.55
C GLY A 152 -19.39 -2.12 -14.60
N ALA A 153 -20.67 -1.90 -14.37
CA ALA A 153 -21.55 -2.85 -13.70
C ALA A 153 -22.17 -3.78 -14.75
N GLY A 154 -21.32 -4.52 -15.47
CA GLY A 154 -21.83 -5.50 -16.45
C GLY A 154 -22.76 -6.49 -15.77
N ALA A 155 -24.04 -6.20 -15.82
CA ALA A 155 -25.07 -6.81 -14.99
C ALA A 155 -25.21 -8.34 -15.12
N SER A 156 -24.60 -8.95 -16.13
CA SER A 156 -24.73 -10.38 -16.39
C SER A 156 -23.89 -11.28 -15.48
N ASP A 157 -22.81 -10.77 -14.83
CA ASP A 157 -21.87 -11.61 -14.10
C ASP A 157 -21.45 -11.12 -12.71
N ALA A 158 -22.20 -10.20 -12.11
CA ALA A 158 -21.91 -9.69 -10.76
C ALA A 158 -21.68 -10.81 -9.73
N LYS A 159 -22.47 -11.88 -9.81
CA LYS A 159 -22.36 -13.00 -8.88
C LYS A 159 -21.08 -13.79 -9.12
N ALA A 160 -20.75 -14.11 -10.38
CA ALA A 160 -19.54 -14.84 -10.74
C ALA A 160 -18.28 -14.02 -10.38
N LEU A 161 -18.30 -12.70 -10.60
CA LEU A 161 -17.23 -11.80 -10.21
C LEU A 161 -17.02 -11.78 -8.69
N MET A 162 -18.11 -11.65 -7.92
CA MET A 162 -18.05 -11.66 -6.47
C MET A 162 -17.62 -13.03 -5.88
N GLU A 163 -17.93 -14.12 -6.57
CA GLU A 163 -17.47 -15.46 -6.20
C GLU A 163 -15.98 -15.65 -6.52
N ALA A 164 -15.52 -15.14 -7.66
CA ALA A 164 -14.11 -15.19 -8.04
C ALA A 164 -13.19 -14.36 -7.11
N LEU A 165 -13.69 -13.21 -6.64
CA LEU A 165 -12.97 -12.39 -5.67
C LEU A 165 -12.85 -13.06 -4.28
N GLY A 166 -13.81 -13.90 -3.90
CA GLY A 166 -13.80 -14.60 -2.61
C GLY A 166 -13.67 -13.65 -1.42
N SER A 167 -12.55 -13.71 -0.70
CA SER A 167 -12.23 -12.83 0.43
C SER A 167 -11.53 -11.53 0.02
N LEU A 168 -11.02 -11.45 -1.21
CA LEU A 168 -10.33 -10.28 -1.72
C LEU A 168 -11.28 -9.10 -1.83
N LYS A 169 -10.71 -7.90 -1.70
CA LYS A 169 -11.43 -6.64 -1.86
C LYS A 169 -10.95 -5.92 -3.10
N ALA A 170 -11.89 -5.29 -3.79
CA ALA A 170 -11.65 -4.56 -5.01
C ALA A 170 -12.38 -3.21 -4.99
N CYS A 171 -12.11 -2.36 -5.95
CA CYS A 171 -12.84 -1.12 -6.18
C CYS A 171 -13.64 -1.21 -7.48
N PHE A 172 -14.91 -0.84 -7.42
CA PHE A 172 -15.80 -0.78 -8.59
C PHE A 172 -15.94 0.69 -9.00
N MET A 173 -15.40 1.03 -10.17
CA MET A 173 -15.49 2.35 -10.77
C MET A 173 -16.72 2.42 -11.67
N LEU A 174 -17.73 3.14 -11.22
CA LEU A 174 -19.05 3.17 -11.85
C LEU A 174 -19.44 4.61 -12.19
N THR A 175 -20.22 4.76 -13.26
CA THR A 175 -20.90 6.02 -13.56
C THR A 175 -22.17 6.15 -12.72
N GLY A 176 -22.73 7.36 -12.62
CA GLY A 176 -24.00 7.58 -11.91
C GLY A 176 -25.16 6.76 -12.47
N ASP A 177 -25.22 6.61 -13.79
CA ASP A 177 -26.25 5.83 -14.47
C ASP A 177 -26.13 4.33 -14.20
N GLU A 178 -24.90 3.82 -14.13
CA GLU A 178 -24.65 2.42 -13.74
C GLU A 178 -25.05 2.15 -12.29
N ILE A 179 -24.76 3.07 -11.38
CA ILE A 179 -25.15 2.95 -9.97
C ILE A 179 -26.67 2.84 -9.86
N LEU A 180 -27.42 3.69 -10.54
CA LEU A 180 -28.89 3.68 -10.52
C LEU A 180 -29.48 2.46 -11.23
N SER A 181 -28.90 2.04 -12.36
CA SER A 181 -29.42 0.91 -13.14
C SER A 181 -29.11 -0.45 -12.54
N CYS A 182 -28.02 -0.55 -11.77
CA CYS A 182 -27.52 -1.79 -11.17
C CYS A 182 -27.48 -1.74 -9.64
N GLY A 183 -28.40 -1.04 -8.99
CA GLY A 183 -28.40 -0.79 -7.54
C GLY A 183 -28.26 -2.04 -6.67
N ASP A 184 -28.88 -3.17 -7.05
CA ASP A 184 -28.72 -4.44 -6.33
C ASP A 184 -27.26 -4.93 -6.33
N TYR A 185 -26.58 -4.80 -7.44
CA TYR A 185 -25.16 -5.14 -7.58
C TYR A 185 -24.28 -4.24 -6.70
N VAL A 186 -24.54 -2.93 -6.76
CA VAL A 186 -23.79 -1.93 -5.97
C VAL A 186 -23.96 -2.18 -4.47
N ARG A 187 -25.19 -2.45 -4.02
CA ARG A 187 -25.47 -2.81 -2.62
C ARG A 187 -24.75 -4.09 -2.19
N GLN A 188 -24.73 -5.11 -3.04
CA GLN A 188 -24.03 -6.36 -2.75
C GLN A 188 -22.52 -6.16 -2.67
N ALA A 189 -21.94 -5.37 -3.58
CA ALA A 189 -20.52 -5.05 -3.56
C ALA A 189 -20.15 -4.31 -2.27
N ALA A 190 -20.88 -3.25 -1.93
CA ALA A 190 -20.67 -2.49 -0.70
C ALA A 190 -20.83 -3.35 0.56
N ALA A 191 -21.89 -4.18 0.63
CA ALA A 191 -22.13 -5.07 1.78
C ALA A 191 -21.03 -6.12 1.98
N ARG A 192 -20.33 -6.52 0.92
CA ARG A 192 -19.17 -7.42 0.99
C ARG A 192 -17.87 -6.69 1.30
N GLY A 193 -17.91 -5.36 1.49
CA GLY A 193 -16.76 -4.53 1.84
C GLY A 193 -15.85 -4.21 0.66
N HIS A 194 -16.38 -4.26 -0.57
CA HIS A 194 -15.71 -3.66 -1.72
C HIS A 194 -15.93 -2.14 -1.72
N SER A 195 -14.98 -1.40 -2.29
CA SER A 195 -15.11 0.04 -2.46
C SER A 195 -15.88 0.36 -3.73
N ILE A 196 -16.63 1.45 -3.69
CA ILE A 196 -17.28 2.03 -4.87
C ILE A 196 -16.58 3.34 -5.16
N GLY A 197 -16.08 3.50 -6.36
CA GLY A 197 -15.52 4.73 -6.92
C GLY A 197 -16.30 5.16 -8.15
N PHE A 198 -15.90 6.26 -8.75
CA PHE A 198 -16.58 6.86 -9.89
C PHE A 198 -15.71 6.86 -11.13
N ALA A 199 -16.24 6.38 -12.25
CA ALA A 199 -15.63 6.50 -13.55
C ALA A 199 -16.08 7.85 -14.16
N LEU A 200 -15.14 8.75 -14.35
CA LEU A 200 -15.36 10.10 -14.86
C LEU A 200 -14.88 10.20 -16.31
N ASP A 201 -15.73 10.67 -17.19
CA ASP A 201 -15.41 10.84 -18.61
C ASP A 201 -15.08 12.31 -18.93
N PRO A 202 -13.80 12.63 -19.21
CA PRO A 202 -13.38 13.98 -19.55
C PRO A 202 -13.86 14.46 -20.93
N LEU A 203 -14.35 13.53 -21.78
CA LEU A 203 -14.88 13.84 -23.11
C LEU A 203 -16.41 14.04 -23.13
N SER A 204 -17.06 13.85 -21.98
CA SER A 204 -18.49 14.07 -21.84
C SER A 204 -18.86 15.56 -21.95
N ASP A 205 -20.06 15.83 -22.44
CA ASP A 205 -20.65 17.19 -22.43
C ASP A 205 -21.00 17.71 -21.02
N ILE A 206 -20.92 16.83 -20.01
CA ILE A 206 -21.19 17.14 -18.61
C ILE A 206 -19.86 17.34 -17.88
N SER A 207 -19.72 18.42 -17.10
CA SER A 207 -18.49 18.68 -16.34
C SER A 207 -18.18 17.54 -15.35
N LEU A 208 -16.90 17.36 -15.03
CA LEU A 208 -16.44 16.34 -14.10
C LEU A 208 -17.08 16.51 -12.70
N THR A 209 -17.26 17.76 -12.25
CA THR A 209 -18.00 18.08 -11.01
C THR A 209 -19.45 17.60 -11.06
N GLN A 210 -20.13 17.80 -12.18
CA GLN A 210 -21.51 17.34 -12.31
C GLN A 210 -21.60 15.82 -12.37
N GLN A 211 -20.68 15.16 -13.08
CA GLN A 211 -20.60 13.69 -13.11
C GLN A 211 -20.37 13.13 -11.70
N TYR A 212 -19.40 13.68 -10.97
CA TYR A 212 -19.11 13.29 -9.59
C TYR A 212 -20.30 13.47 -8.66
N ASN A 213 -20.92 14.65 -8.67
CA ASN A 213 -22.06 14.95 -7.80
C ASN A 213 -23.26 14.04 -8.11
N SER A 214 -23.52 13.78 -9.39
CA SER A 214 -24.60 12.86 -9.81
C SER A 214 -24.31 11.43 -9.35
N ALA A 215 -23.08 10.93 -9.56
CA ALA A 215 -22.69 9.59 -9.15
C ALA A 215 -22.70 9.43 -7.62
N ASN A 216 -22.27 10.44 -6.88
CA ASN A 216 -22.26 10.41 -5.42
C ASN A 216 -23.69 10.46 -4.85
N SER A 217 -24.58 11.26 -5.45
CA SER A 217 -26.00 11.26 -5.09
C SER A 217 -26.69 9.92 -5.38
N ALA A 218 -26.35 9.29 -6.50
CA ALA A 218 -26.83 7.96 -6.82
C ALA A 218 -26.34 6.90 -5.80
N LEU A 219 -25.07 6.96 -5.39
CA LEU A 219 -24.50 6.06 -4.39
C LEU A 219 -25.13 6.27 -3.02
N GLU A 220 -25.37 7.51 -2.63
CA GLU A 220 -26.07 7.84 -1.37
C GLU A 220 -27.49 7.30 -1.39
N LEU A 221 -28.21 7.44 -2.51
CA LEU A 221 -29.58 6.93 -2.66
C LEU A 221 -29.63 5.39 -2.57
N GLU A 222 -28.71 4.69 -3.23
CA GLU A 222 -28.69 3.23 -3.33
C GLU A 222 -28.11 2.53 -2.10
N CYS A 223 -27.09 3.12 -1.47
CA CYS A 223 -26.31 2.45 -0.43
C CYS A 223 -26.21 3.26 0.87
N GLY A 224 -26.60 4.53 0.89
CA GLY A 224 -26.37 5.44 2.02
C GLY A 224 -24.86 5.77 2.20
N LEU A 225 -24.08 5.65 1.14
CA LEU A 225 -22.63 5.86 1.15
C LEU A 225 -22.26 7.06 0.29
N VAL A 226 -21.10 7.63 0.58
CA VAL A 226 -20.42 8.64 -0.23
C VAL A 226 -19.00 8.18 -0.51
N SER A 227 -18.43 8.58 -1.65
CA SER A 227 -17.07 8.19 -2.03
C SER A 227 -16.29 9.40 -2.56
N ARG A 228 -14.98 9.38 -2.35
CA ARG A 228 -14.01 10.29 -2.95
C ARG A 228 -13.05 9.58 -3.89
N ILE A 229 -13.28 8.32 -4.15
CA ILE A 229 -12.48 7.52 -5.06
C ILE A 229 -13.02 7.76 -6.46
N ALA A 230 -12.14 8.09 -7.39
CA ALA A 230 -12.51 8.25 -8.78
C ALA A 230 -11.39 7.78 -9.71
N SER A 231 -11.75 7.51 -10.94
CA SER A 231 -10.82 7.23 -12.03
C SER A 231 -11.28 7.99 -13.27
N VAL A 232 -10.35 8.36 -14.10
CA VAL A 232 -10.59 9.07 -15.35
C VAL A 232 -10.59 8.07 -16.50
N ILE A 233 -11.67 8.04 -17.27
CA ILE A 233 -11.76 7.22 -18.47
C ILE A 233 -10.72 7.72 -19.48
N GLY A 234 -9.84 6.83 -19.93
CA GLY A 234 -8.71 7.19 -20.78
C GLY A 234 -7.45 7.63 -20.02
N GLY A 235 -7.47 7.61 -18.68
CA GLY A 235 -6.35 7.96 -17.81
C GLY A 235 -6.27 9.47 -17.52
N SER A 236 -5.56 9.82 -16.45
CA SER A 236 -5.40 11.22 -16.02
C SER A 236 -4.62 12.07 -17.02
N ASP A 237 -3.82 11.47 -17.89
CA ASP A 237 -3.12 12.16 -18.99
C ASP A 237 -4.06 12.75 -20.06
N SER A 238 -5.31 12.30 -20.08
CA SER A 238 -6.33 12.82 -21.00
C SER A 238 -6.98 14.13 -20.52
N LEU A 239 -6.73 14.54 -19.29
CA LEU A 239 -7.30 15.75 -18.68
C LEU A 239 -6.65 17.03 -19.24
N THR A 240 -7.46 18.05 -19.43
CA THR A 240 -6.96 19.43 -19.59
C THR A 240 -6.56 19.99 -18.21
N ASP A 241 -5.76 21.07 -18.21
CA ASP A 241 -5.36 21.74 -16.96
C ASP A 241 -6.59 22.23 -16.16
N GLU A 242 -7.66 22.68 -16.84
CA GLU A 242 -8.90 23.11 -16.21
C GLU A 242 -9.63 21.95 -15.55
N GLN A 243 -9.69 20.80 -16.21
CA GLN A 243 -10.31 19.58 -15.67
C GLN A 243 -9.52 19.01 -14.49
N ALA A 244 -8.19 19.04 -14.55
CA ALA A 244 -7.33 18.62 -13.45
C ALA A 244 -7.53 19.54 -12.22
N GLU A 245 -7.67 20.86 -12.42
CA GLU A 245 -7.98 21.79 -11.34
C GLU A 245 -9.38 21.58 -10.76
N GLU A 246 -10.37 21.26 -11.61
CA GLU A 246 -11.73 20.91 -11.18
C GLU A 246 -11.71 19.69 -10.26
N LEU A 247 -11.01 18.62 -10.63
CA LEU A 247 -10.89 17.40 -9.80
C LEU A 247 -10.13 17.65 -8.51
N ARG A 248 -9.09 18.46 -8.55
CA ARG A 248 -8.31 18.86 -7.37
C ARG A 248 -9.18 19.65 -6.39
N ALA A 249 -10.01 20.56 -6.87
CA ALA A 249 -10.93 21.34 -6.05
C ALA A 249 -12.00 20.48 -5.35
N LEU A 250 -12.39 19.35 -5.95
CA LEU A 250 -13.29 18.36 -5.35
C LEU A 250 -12.63 17.50 -4.26
N GLY A 251 -11.30 17.51 -4.18
CA GLY A 251 -10.54 16.70 -3.22
C GLY A 251 -10.67 15.19 -3.47
N LEU A 252 -10.81 14.79 -4.73
CA LEU A 252 -10.95 13.39 -5.12
C LEU A 252 -9.62 12.64 -5.05
N ARG A 253 -9.72 11.34 -4.86
CA ARG A 253 -8.61 10.39 -4.99
C ARG A 253 -8.70 9.74 -6.37
N ILE A 254 -7.85 10.19 -7.28
CA ILE A 254 -7.83 9.69 -8.66
C ILE A 254 -6.91 8.48 -8.76
N TRP A 255 -7.46 7.40 -9.28
CA TRP A 255 -6.78 6.13 -9.48
C TRP A 255 -6.57 5.88 -10.97
N ASP A 256 -5.31 5.93 -11.40
CA ASP A 256 -4.91 5.41 -12.70
C ASP A 256 -4.49 3.95 -12.55
N HIS A 257 -4.67 3.18 -13.60
CA HIS A 257 -4.21 1.79 -13.62
C HIS A 257 -2.81 1.68 -14.24
N THR A 258 -2.03 0.72 -13.73
CA THR A 258 -0.72 0.38 -14.29
C THR A 258 -0.81 -0.65 -15.40
N ALA A 259 -1.88 -1.45 -15.39
CA ALA A 259 -2.15 -2.43 -16.43
C ALA A 259 -3.65 -2.54 -16.71
N ASP A 260 -4.02 -2.48 -18.00
CA ASP A 260 -5.34 -2.89 -18.46
C ASP A 260 -5.39 -4.41 -18.55
N ALA A 261 -5.70 -5.04 -17.42
CA ALA A 261 -5.76 -6.49 -17.30
C ALA A 261 -6.80 -7.13 -18.23
N GLY A 262 -7.76 -6.35 -18.72
CA GLY A 262 -8.73 -6.78 -19.72
C GLY A 262 -8.15 -6.98 -21.11
N SER A 263 -7.08 -6.25 -21.47
CA SER A 263 -6.45 -6.31 -22.79
C SER A 263 -5.26 -7.24 -22.88
N LEU A 264 -4.64 -7.63 -21.75
CA LEU A 264 -3.51 -8.55 -21.71
C LEU A 264 -3.94 -9.97 -22.05
N ASP A 265 -3.07 -10.75 -22.67
CA ASP A 265 -3.28 -12.19 -22.75
C ASP A 265 -2.92 -12.89 -21.42
N ASP A 266 -3.23 -14.19 -21.31
CA ASP A 266 -3.05 -14.92 -20.05
C ASP A 266 -1.57 -15.04 -19.64
N ASP A 267 -0.65 -15.07 -20.58
CA ASP A 267 0.78 -15.16 -20.29
C ASP A 267 1.34 -13.78 -19.91
N GLU A 268 0.89 -12.73 -20.58
CA GLU A 268 1.20 -11.35 -20.22
C GLU A 268 0.68 -11.01 -18.81
N LEU A 269 -0.53 -11.43 -18.48
CA LEU A 269 -1.14 -11.19 -17.17
C LEU A 269 -0.36 -11.85 -16.03
N LYS A 270 0.21 -13.04 -16.27
CA LYS A 270 1.04 -13.76 -15.29
C LYS A 270 2.37 -13.07 -14.98
N ILE A 271 2.90 -12.28 -15.91
CA ILE A 271 4.23 -11.67 -15.79
C ILE A 271 4.20 -10.14 -15.72
N CYS A 272 3.03 -9.52 -15.91
CA CYS A 272 2.91 -8.07 -15.87
C CYS A 272 3.37 -7.53 -14.52
N LYS A 273 4.34 -6.63 -14.53
CA LYS A 273 4.87 -5.95 -13.36
C LYS A 273 4.97 -4.47 -13.64
N SER A 274 4.64 -3.67 -12.64
CA SER A 274 5.05 -2.28 -12.60
C SER A 274 6.49 -2.17 -12.08
N SER A 275 7.20 -1.18 -12.51
CA SER A 275 8.52 -0.85 -11.95
C SER A 275 8.43 -0.24 -10.56
N ASP A 276 7.25 0.17 -10.14
CA ASP A 276 7.01 0.92 -8.91
C ASP A 276 6.32 0.05 -7.84
N CYS A 277 6.22 0.56 -6.64
CA CYS A 277 5.92 -0.19 -5.41
C CYS A 277 4.51 -0.79 -5.31
N ALA A 278 3.61 -0.52 -6.23
CA ALA A 278 2.27 -1.08 -6.23
C ALA A 278 1.68 -1.14 -7.64
N ASP A 279 0.95 -2.22 -7.94
CA ASP A 279 0.27 -2.41 -9.21
C ASP A 279 -1.24 -2.16 -9.08
N VAL A 280 -1.80 -1.48 -10.06
CA VAL A 280 -3.26 -1.36 -10.22
C VAL A 280 -3.69 -2.10 -11.48
N PHE A 281 -4.40 -3.18 -11.31
CA PHE A 281 -4.96 -3.97 -12.40
C PHE A 281 -6.40 -3.53 -12.66
N ALA A 282 -6.63 -2.98 -13.82
CA ALA A 282 -7.95 -2.55 -14.26
C ALA A 282 -8.60 -3.59 -15.16
N PHE A 283 -9.87 -3.81 -14.95
CA PHE A 283 -10.71 -4.70 -15.77
C PHE A 283 -11.96 -3.96 -16.22
N VAL A 284 -12.22 -3.97 -17.51
CA VAL A 284 -13.60 -3.78 -17.99
C VAL A 284 -14.32 -5.10 -17.81
N THR A 285 -15.35 -5.11 -16.97
CA THR A 285 -16.04 -6.36 -16.59
C THR A 285 -16.69 -7.06 -17.79
N ASN A 286 -16.41 -8.34 -17.95
CA ASN A 286 -16.95 -9.20 -18.97
C ASN A 286 -16.99 -10.67 -18.50
N GLU A 287 -17.46 -11.59 -19.35
CA GLU A 287 -17.58 -13.02 -19.02
C GLU A 287 -16.24 -13.69 -18.67
N GLN A 288 -15.11 -13.16 -19.13
CA GLN A 288 -13.77 -13.73 -18.90
C GLN A 288 -13.13 -13.18 -17.61
N THR A 289 -13.64 -12.10 -17.05
CA THR A 289 -13.06 -11.42 -15.87
C THR A 289 -12.86 -12.36 -14.68
N PRO A 290 -13.82 -13.27 -14.32
CA PRO A 290 -13.62 -14.20 -13.21
C PRO A 290 -12.42 -15.14 -13.38
N ALA A 291 -12.19 -15.66 -14.58
CA ALA A 291 -11.05 -16.52 -14.87
C ALA A 291 -9.72 -15.76 -14.76
N ARG A 292 -9.71 -14.50 -15.20
CA ARG A 292 -8.53 -13.63 -15.15
C ARG A 292 -8.15 -13.21 -13.74
N ILE A 293 -9.13 -12.99 -12.88
CA ILE A 293 -8.88 -12.78 -11.44
C ILE A 293 -8.13 -13.98 -10.88
N SER A 294 -8.54 -15.20 -11.20
CA SER A 294 -7.86 -16.41 -10.71
C SER A 294 -6.38 -16.45 -11.14
N LEU A 295 -6.06 -16.07 -12.37
CA LEU A 295 -4.68 -16.02 -12.85
C LEU A 295 -3.82 -15.02 -12.07
N LEU A 296 -4.38 -13.85 -11.73
CA LEU A 296 -3.68 -12.86 -10.91
C LEU A 296 -3.50 -13.33 -9.47
N THR A 297 -4.49 -13.97 -8.90
CA THR A 297 -4.47 -14.40 -7.49
C THR A 297 -3.61 -15.64 -7.24
N GLU A 298 -3.20 -16.35 -8.30
CA GLU A 298 -2.21 -17.43 -8.25
C GLU A 298 -0.77 -16.91 -8.15
N ARG A 299 -0.55 -15.61 -8.25
CA ARG A 299 0.78 -14.98 -8.20
C ARG A 299 1.19 -14.74 -6.76
N ASP A 300 2.09 -15.58 -6.23
CA ASP A 300 2.58 -15.52 -4.85
C ASP A 300 3.32 -14.20 -4.52
N GLU A 301 3.86 -13.52 -5.54
CA GLU A 301 4.56 -12.24 -5.38
C GLU A 301 3.61 -11.03 -5.20
N LEU A 302 2.30 -11.22 -5.41
CA LEU A 302 1.32 -10.14 -5.24
C LEU A 302 0.53 -10.29 -3.93
N SER A 303 0.41 -9.18 -3.21
CA SER A 303 -0.47 -9.05 -2.05
C SER A 303 -1.59 -8.08 -2.37
N PHE A 304 -2.82 -8.57 -2.51
CA PHE A 304 -3.96 -7.75 -2.89
C PHE A 304 -4.52 -6.96 -1.71
N ALA A 305 -4.64 -5.65 -1.89
CA ALA A 305 -5.12 -4.71 -0.89
C ALA A 305 -6.42 -4.04 -1.34
N PRO A 306 -7.30 -3.68 -0.38
CA PRO A 306 -8.50 -2.90 -0.67
C PRO A 306 -8.15 -1.44 -0.99
N VAL A 307 -8.95 -0.83 -1.86
CA VAL A 307 -8.91 0.62 -2.12
C VAL A 307 -9.87 1.30 -1.15
N PHE A 308 -9.42 2.33 -0.46
CA PHE A 308 -10.25 3.18 0.39
C PHE A 308 -10.08 4.65 0.00
N ASP A 309 -10.98 5.52 0.47
CA ASP A 309 -10.92 6.95 0.20
C ASP A 309 -9.68 7.65 0.80
N TRP A 310 -9.04 7.04 1.80
CA TRP A 310 -7.76 7.47 2.37
C TRP A 310 -6.54 6.80 1.75
N THR A 311 -6.72 5.80 0.86
CA THR A 311 -5.62 5.17 0.14
C THR A 311 -5.12 6.12 -0.95
N PHE A 312 -3.80 6.26 -1.10
CA PHE A 312 -3.25 7.13 -2.11
C PHE A 312 -3.21 6.46 -3.48
N PRO A 313 -3.62 7.18 -4.53
CA PRO A 313 -3.43 6.71 -5.89
C PRO A 313 -1.94 6.66 -6.25
N ILE A 314 -1.60 5.78 -7.18
CA ILE A 314 -0.22 5.56 -7.62
C ILE A 314 0.33 6.77 -8.37
N ASN A 315 -0.47 7.37 -9.21
CA ASN A 315 -0.04 8.47 -10.08
C ASN A 315 -0.32 9.83 -9.42
N ARG A 316 0.61 10.29 -8.58
CA ARG A 316 0.43 11.53 -7.81
C ARG A 316 0.87 12.78 -8.51
N ALA A 317 1.85 12.64 -9.40
CA ALA A 317 2.55 13.79 -9.96
C ALA A 317 1.65 14.68 -10.82
N GLN A 318 0.52 14.15 -11.28
CA GLN A 318 -0.33 14.82 -12.25
C GLN A 318 -1.49 15.60 -11.62
N ILE A 319 -1.95 15.24 -10.44
CA ILE A 319 -3.16 15.83 -9.85
C ILE A 319 -2.94 16.53 -8.51
N TYR A 320 -1.76 16.44 -7.93
CA TYR A 320 -1.45 17.06 -6.63
C TYR A 320 -0.38 18.13 -6.70
#